data_f782a0e28e8dc401d2c07fd4de1f5ce5
#
_entry.id   f782a0e28e8dc401d2c07fd4de1f5ce5
#
_cell.length_a   1.000
_cell.length_b   1.000
_cell.length_c   1.000
_cell.angle_alpha   90.00
_cell.angle_beta   90.00
_cell.angle_gamma   90.00
#
_symmetry.space_group_name_H-M   'P 1'
#
loop_
_entity.id
_entity.type
_entity.pdbx_description
1 polymer ?
#
loop_
_entity_poly.entity_id
_entity_poly.type
_entity_poly.pdbx_seq_one_letter_code
_entity_poly.pdbx_strand_id
1 'polypeptide(L)'
;DVRQFYATAGNEQWGEVLFGKDFGLFGRSNILLDELLSGYGQVSDTLGLVDGGGVSFGNIGTGYPYPFPTSQITYRSPKMNGLRIAAGVMDPVDTTEDTDSDIDKAYQEAPRFETEVTYEFELGGTQFYTWINGMQQSSDNTDSSIEKVDSKGLGYGVQAKMGNLSLTASGFQAEGINPFFTNNAGEALLREVDSDGYLLQGSYRFGKNRVALSYGKTKDDGNGLGSAADYETRGIALFHSINDNLTLVAELNQFEIEGRDTPTLDEETRTFAVGAALSF
;
A
#
# COMPACT_ATOMS: atom_id res chain seq x y z
N ASP A 1 8.99 2.76 -17.12
CA ASP A 1 9.29 1.86 -16.01
C ASP A 1 8.43 0.59 -16.07
N VAL A 2 9.07 -0.59 -15.99
CA VAL A 2 8.35 -1.87 -15.93
C VAL A 2 8.11 -2.19 -14.46
N ARG A 3 6.89 -2.01 -13.99
CA ARG A 3 6.54 -2.25 -12.58
C ARG A 3 6.25 -3.73 -12.28
N GLN A 4 5.62 -4.44 -13.21
CA GLN A 4 5.29 -5.86 -13.06
C GLN A 4 5.77 -6.63 -14.27
N PHE A 5 6.57 -7.67 -14.02
CA PHE A 5 7.08 -8.60 -15.03
C PHE A 5 7.33 -9.94 -14.35
N TYR A 6 6.44 -10.88 -14.54
CA TYR A 6 6.48 -12.18 -13.88
C TYR A 6 5.93 -13.29 -14.76
N ALA A 7 6.24 -14.51 -14.40
CA ALA A 7 5.63 -15.72 -14.92
C ALA A 7 4.99 -16.51 -13.78
N THR A 8 3.93 -17.25 -14.08
CA THR A 8 3.29 -18.15 -13.12
C THR A 8 3.28 -19.58 -13.66
N ALA A 9 3.40 -20.53 -12.73
CA ALA A 9 3.19 -21.95 -13.00
C ALA A 9 2.27 -22.51 -11.92
N GLY A 10 1.19 -23.18 -12.33
CA GLY A 10 0.23 -23.67 -11.37
C GLY A 10 -0.94 -24.42 -11.97
N ASN A 11 -1.80 -24.93 -11.10
CA ASN A 11 -3.11 -25.49 -11.44
C ASN A 11 -4.06 -25.42 -10.23
N GLU A 12 -5.33 -25.79 -10.45
CA GLU A 12 -6.38 -25.75 -9.43
C GLU A 12 -6.16 -26.68 -8.24
N GLN A 13 -5.31 -27.71 -8.36
CA GLN A 13 -5.09 -28.71 -7.34
C GLN A 13 -4.02 -28.30 -6.32
N TRP A 14 -2.92 -27.74 -6.78
CA TRP A 14 -1.80 -27.37 -5.90
C TRP A 14 -1.55 -25.87 -5.81
N GLY A 15 -2.29 -25.05 -6.55
CA GLY A 15 -2.15 -23.60 -6.53
C GLY A 15 -1.18 -23.08 -7.59
N GLU A 16 -0.50 -21.98 -7.28
CA GLU A 16 0.33 -21.23 -8.22
C GLU A 16 1.65 -20.80 -7.56
N VAL A 17 2.73 -20.89 -8.30
CA VAL A 17 4.01 -20.25 -7.97
C VAL A 17 4.26 -19.15 -8.98
N LEU A 18 4.53 -17.95 -8.48
CA LEU A 18 4.92 -16.77 -9.24
C LEU A 18 6.43 -16.57 -9.13
N PHE A 19 7.06 -16.22 -10.24
CA PHE A 19 8.49 -15.88 -10.37
C PHE A 19 8.63 -14.56 -11.10
N GLY A 20 9.28 -13.58 -10.52
CA GLY A 20 9.57 -12.29 -11.16
C GLY A 20 9.20 -11.11 -10.29
N LYS A 21 8.94 -9.95 -10.92
CA LYS A 21 8.62 -8.69 -10.24
C LYS A 21 7.11 -8.49 -10.21
N ASP A 22 6.51 -8.47 -9.02
CA ASP A 22 5.08 -8.19 -8.76
C ASP A 22 4.93 -7.46 -7.42
N PHE A 23 3.74 -6.98 -7.12
CA PHE A 23 3.41 -6.44 -5.79
C PHE A 23 3.79 -7.43 -4.69
N GLY A 24 4.37 -6.92 -3.60
CA GLY A 24 4.51 -7.65 -2.36
C GLY A 24 3.14 -8.10 -1.82
N LEU A 25 3.14 -8.99 -0.84
CA LEU A 25 1.91 -9.47 -0.19
C LEU A 25 1.44 -8.51 0.91
N PHE A 26 2.37 -7.83 1.61
CA PHE A 26 2.06 -6.81 2.60
C PHE A 26 1.51 -5.55 1.93
N GLY A 27 0.26 -5.18 2.22
CA GLY A 27 -0.45 -4.08 1.55
C GLY A 27 -1.10 -4.44 0.20
N ARG A 28 -0.93 -5.68 -0.31
CA ARG A 28 -1.47 -6.08 -1.62
C ARG A 28 -2.99 -5.95 -1.71
N SER A 29 -3.72 -6.48 -0.74
CA SER A 29 -5.18 -6.37 -0.74
C SER A 29 -5.64 -4.92 -0.60
N ASN A 30 -4.88 -4.06 0.07
CA ASN A 30 -5.18 -2.64 0.18
C ASN A 30 -5.14 -1.94 -1.18
N ILE A 31 -4.04 -2.07 -1.93
CA ILE A 31 -3.91 -1.43 -3.25
C ILE A 31 -4.93 -1.97 -4.25
N LEU A 32 -5.21 -3.28 -4.24
CA LEU A 32 -6.15 -3.90 -5.18
C LEU A 32 -7.62 -3.54 -4.88
N LEU A 33 -7.94 -3.13 -3.66
CA LEU A 33 -9.29 -2.80 -3.21
C LEU A 33 -9.48 -1.30 -2.94
N ASP A 34 -8.46 -0.46 -3.16
CA ASP A 34 -8.57 0.98 -3.02
C ASP A 34 -9.57 1.56 -4.04
N GLU A 35 -10.68 2.08 -3.54
CA GLU A 35 -11.80 2.57 -4.34
C GLU A 35 -11.46 3.84 -5.14
N LEU A 36 -10.38 4.53 -4.78
CA LEU A 36 -9.88 5.72 -5.47
C LEU A 36 -8.63 5.46 -6.32
N LEU A 37 -8.15 4.23 -6.44
CA LEU A 37 -6.91 3.93 -7.17
C LEU A 37 -6.91 4.42 -8.62
N SER A 38 -8.07 4.42 -9.28
CA SER A 38 -8.24 4.93 -10.65
C SER A 38 -8.38 6.45 -10.72
N GLY A 39 -8.34 7.16 -9.60
CA GLY A 39 -8.38 8.61 -9.48
C GLY A 39 -6.98 9.23 -9.38
N TYR A 40 -6.93 10.46 -8.92
CA TYR A 40 -5.69 11.20 -8.71
C TYR A 40 -5.07 10.91 -7.34
N GLY A 41 -5.91 10.70 -6.32
CA GLY A 41 -5.48 10.52 -4.95
C GLY A 41 -4.99 11.80 -4.29
N GLN A 42 -4.20 11.65 -3.24
CA GLN A 42 -3.61 12.79 -2.54
C GLN A 42 -2.56 13.48 -3.41
N VAL A 43 -2.49 14.79 -3.29
CA VAL A 43 -1.48 15.65 -3.93
C VAL A 43 -0.76 16.41 -2.82
N SER A 44 0.56 16.40 -2.84
CA SER A 44 1.42 17.06 -1.86
C SER A 44 2.62 17.67 -2.55
N ASP A 45 2.99 18.88 -2.16
CA ASP A 45 4.22 19.53 -2.61
C ASP A 45 5.46 18.94 -1.89
N THR A 46 5.25 18.32 -0.73
CA THR A 46 6.32 17.72 0.11
C THR A 46 6.61 16.28 -0.31
N LEU A 47 5.56 15.49 -0.65
CA LEU A 47 5.68 14.07 -0.98
C LEU A 47 5.59 13.83 -2.47
N GLY A 48 6.68 13.46 -3.11
CA GLY A 48 6.69 13.00 -4.50
C GLY A 48 6.43 11.49 -4.61
N LEU A 49 5.22 11.02 -4.19
CA LEU A 49 5.02 9.61 -3.84
C LEU A 49 5.16 8.62 -5.00
N VAL A 50 4.49 8.81 -6.12
CA VAL A 50 4.46 7.75 -7.15
C VAL A 50 5.31 8.06 -8.36
N ASP A 51 5.32 9.28 -8.83
CA ASP A 51 6.01 9.69 -10.05
C ASP A 51 6.94 10.91 -9.87
N GLY A 52 7.12 11.35 -8.62
CA GLY A 52 7.82 12.58 -8.31
C GLY A 52 7.02 13.85 -8.58
N GLY A 53 5.75 13.72 -9.02
CA GLY A 53 4.86 14.83 -9.34
C GLY A 53 3.91 15.24 -8.22
N GLY A 54 4.08 14.66 -7.02
CA GLY A 54 3.22 14.94 -5.87
C GLY A 54 1.86 14.24 -5.88
N VAL A 55 1.62 13.29 -6.79
CA VAL A 55 0.36 12.54 -6.93
C VAL A 55 0.55 11.11 -6.43
N SER A 56 -0.36 10.62 -5.57
CA SER A 56 -0.25 9.29 -5.00
C SER A 56 -1.03 8.20 -5.73
N PHE A 57 -2.06 8.53 -6.48
CA PHE A 57 -3.09 7.62 -6.96
C PHE A 57 -3.78 6.85 -5.80
N GLY A 58 -5.06 7.16 -5.55
CA GLY A 58 -5.80 6.60 -4.41
C GLY A 58 -5.26 7.09 -3.06
N ASN A 59 -5.21 6.19 -2.09
CA ASN A 59 -4.75 6.49 -0.72
C ASN A 59 -3.36 5.92 -0.41
N ILE A 60 -2.49 5.74 -1.41
CA ILE A 60 -1.12 5.28 -1.19
C ILE A 60 -0.43 6.21 -0.17
N GLY A 61 0.12 5.63 0.90
CA GLY A 61 0.82 6.36 1.97
C GLY A 61 -0.10 6.96 3.04
N THR A 62 -1.43 6.95 2.84
CA THR A 62 -2.40 7.33 3.86
C THR A 62 -3.39 6.20 4.10
N GLY A 63 -3.14 5.45 5.18
CA GLY A 63 -3.91 4.28 5.60
C GLY A 63 -3.31 2.93 5.19
N TYR A 64 -2.35 2.89 4.27
CA TYR A 64 -1.54 1.72 3.95
C TYR A 64 -0.28 2.11 3.17
N PRO A 65 0.84 1.38 3.32
CA PRO A 65 2.02 1.54 2.48
C PRO A 65 1.80 0.88 1.11
N TYR A 66 2.33 1.48 0.05
CA TYR A 66 2.32 0.89 -1.29
C TYR A 66 3.15 -0.40 -1.32
N PRO A 67 2.55 -1.55 -1.69
CA PRO A 67 3.27 -2.82 -1.82
C PRO A 67 4.15 -2.79 -3.06
N PHE A 68 5.26 -2.06 -3.02
CA PHE A 68 6.07 -1.78 -4.19
C PHE A 68 6.45 -3.07 -4.93
N PRO A 69 6.33 -3.11 -6.27
CA PRO A 69 6.70 -4.29 -7.04
C PRO A 69 8.17 -4.65 -6.84
N THR A 70 8.43 -5.85 -6.38
CA THR A 70 9.77 -6.37 -6.07
C THR A 70 9.98 -7.75 -6.68
N SER A 71 11.24 -8.13 -6.90
CA SER A 71 11.61 -9.47 -7.35
C SER A 71 11.22 -10.49 -6.29
N GLN A 72 10.55 -11.56 -6.68
CA GLN A 72 9.97 -12.50 -5.73
C GLN A 72 9.78 -13.90 -6.29
N ILE A 73 9.71 -14.86 -5.37
CA ILE A 73 9.13 -16.18 -5.60
C ILE A 73 7.99 -16.31 -4.59
N THR A 74 6.75 -16.37 -5.09
CA THR A 74 5.56 -16.39 -4.24
C THR A 74 4.67 -17.57 -4.59
N TYR A 75 4.34 -18.37 -3.59
CA TYR A 75 3.34 -19.42 -3.69
C TYR A 75 1.98 -18.90 -3.24
N ARG A 76 0.93 -19.26 -3.98
CA ARG A 76 -0.48 -19.04 -3.62
C ARG A 76 -1.23 -20.36 -3.65
N SER A 77 -1.87 -20.74 -2.55
CA SER A 77 -2.66 -21.97 -2.48
C SER A 77 -3.87 -21.94 -3.42
N PRO A 78 -4.44 -23.09 -3.77
CA PRO A 78 -5.80 -23.14 -4.29
C PRO A 78 -6.78 -22.44 -3.34
N LYS A 79 -7.90 -21.98 -3.86
CA LYS A 79 -9.00 -21.44 -3.05
C LYS A 79 -9.77 -22.61 -2.40
N MET A 80 -9.69 -22.73 -1.08
CA MET A 80 -10.28 -23.80 -0.29
C MET A 80 -11.49 -23.27 0.49
N ASN A 81 -12.69 -23.44 -0.03
CA ASN A 81 -13.93 -22.92 0.58
C ASN A 81 -13.85 -21.41 0.90
N GLY A 82 -13.27 -20.62 0.00
CA GLY A 82 -13.08 -19.19 0.17
C GLY A 82 -11.72 -18.79 0.78
N LEU A 83 -11.05 -19.68 1.50
CA LEU A 83 -9.72 -19.45 2.07
C LEU A 83 -8.63 -19.58 1.00
N ARG A 84 -7.68 -18.64 0.98
CA ARG A 84 -6.44 -18.72 0.23
C ARG A 84 -5.28 -18.23 1.10
N ILE A 85 -4.15 -18.92 0.99
CA ILE A 85 -2.91 -18.58 1.69
C ILE A 85 -1.84 -18.30 0.64
N ALA A 86 -1.09 -17.23 0.83
CA ALA A 86 0.09 -16.91 0.04
C ALA A 86 1.30 -16.73 0.96
N ALA A 87 2.46 -17.15 0.49
CA ALA A 87 3.73 -16.93 1.15
C ALA A 87 4.83 -16.74 0.09
N GLY A 88 5.73 -15.80 0.31
CA GLY A 88 6.78 -15.50 -0.64
C GLY A 88 8.07 -15.06 0.01
N VAL A 89 9.14 -15.25 -0.74
CA VAL A 89 10.46 -14.66 -0.49
C VAL A 89 10.67 -13.56 -1.51
N MET A 90 11.06 -12.38 -1.02
CA MET A 90 11.21 -11.17 -1.78
C MET A 90 12.65 -10.71 -1.73
N ASP A 91 13.07 -9.98 -2.75
CA ASP A 91 14.31 -9.20 -2.72
C ASP A 91 14.24 -8.23 -1.53
N PRO A 92 15.18 -8.29 -0.58
CA PRO A 92 15.17 -7.41 0.59
C PRO A 92 15.52 -5.99 0.18
N VAL A 93 15.33 -5.06 1.11
CA VAL A 93 15.61 -3.63 0.92
C VAL A 93 16.73 -3.23 1.86
N ASP A 94 17.74 -2.54 1.35
CA ASP A 94 18.81 -1.98 2.16
C ASP A 94 18.25 -0.91 3.11
N THR A 95 18.51 -1.10 4.38
CA THR A 95 18.13 -0.16 5.45
C THR A 95 19.31 0.00 6.41
N THR A 96 19.50 1.18 6.97
CA THR A 96 20.56 1.44 7.93
C THR A 96 20.20 2.61 8.84
N GLU A 97 20.64 2.56 10.09
CA GLU A 97 20.58 3.70 11.01
C GLU A 97 21.83 4.61 10.92
N ASP A 98 22.68 4.41 9.92
CA ASP A 98 23.85 5.24 9.70
C ASP A 98 23.46 6.66 9.26
N THR A 99 23.81 7.66 10.08
CA THR A 99 23.51 9.08 9.81
C THR A 99 24.31 9.68 8.66
N ASP A 100 25.38 9.02 8.22
CA ASP A 100 26.23 9.47 7.12
C ASP A 100 25.68 9.02 5.75
N SER A 101 24.51 8.39 5.72
CA SER A 101 23.82 7.94 4.51
C SER A 101 24.62 6.94 3.66
N ASP A 102 25.56 6.23 4.27
CA ASP A 102 26.40 5.24 3.60
C ASP A 102 25.68 3.87 3.53
N ILE A 103 24.59 3.85 2.74
CA ILE A 103 23.75 2.67 2.55
C ILE A 103 24.54 1.50 1.96
N ASP A 104 25.67 1.76 1.28
CA ASP A 104 26.53 0.73 0.70
C ASP A 104 27.15 -0.20 1.75
N LYS A 105 27.07 0.18 3.04
CA LYS A 105 27.52 -0.66 4.16
C LYS A 105 26.41 -1.56 4.72
N ALA A 106 25.16 -1.31 4.36
CA ALA A 106 24.05 -2.17 4.77
C ALA A 106 24.05 -3.49 3.98
N TYR A 107 23.69 -4.58 4.64
CA TYR A 107 23.54 -5.89 3.98
C TYR A 107 22.46 -6.74 4.66
N GLN A 108 21.94 -7.74 3.93
CA GLN A 108 20.94 -8.67 4.43
C GLN A 108 21.47 -10.11 4.32
N GLU A 109 21.40 -10.86 5.42
CA GLU A 109 21.75 -12.29 5.45
C GLU A 109 20.62 -13.19 4.94
N ALA A 110 19.38 -12.69 4.93
CA ALA A 110 18.18 -13.42 4.53
C ALA A 110 17.29 -12.56 3.63
N PRO A 111 16.51 -13.20 2.74
CA PRO A 111 15.50 -12.50 1.95
C PRO A 111 14.40 -11.91 2.86
N ARG A 112 13.64 -10.97 2.33
CA ARG A 112 12.39 -10.51 2.93
C ARG A 112 11.33 -11.61 2.82
N PHE A 113 10.61 -11.88 3.91
CA PHE A 113 9.51 -12.81 3.96
C PHE A 113 8.18 -12.06 4.03
N GLU A 114 7.23 -12.45 3.18
CA GLU A 114 5.87 -11.94 3.24
C GLU A 114 4.84 -13.05 3.15
N THR A 115 3.70 -12.82 3.83
CA THR A 115 2.57 -13.75 3.85
C THR A 115 1.26 -12.99 3.72
N GLU A 116 0.25 -13.63 3.12
CA GLU A 116 -1.12 -13.12 3.08
C GLU A 116 -2.11 -14.29 3.22
N VAL A 117 -3.12 -14.10 4.05
CA VAL A 117 -4.28 -14.99 4.15
C VAL A 117 -5.51 -14.19 3.77
N THR A 118 -6.29 -14.68 2.81
CA THR A 118 -7.54 -14.09 2.38
C THR A 118 -8.70 -15.06 2.57
N TYR A 119 -9.86 -14.54 2.93
CA TYR A 119 -11.07 -15.36 3.07
C TYR A 119 -12.27 -14.64 2.47
N GLU A 120 -12.93 -15.32 1.52
CA GLU A 120 -14.14 -14.87 0.86
C GLU A 120 -15.33 -15.73 1.31
N PHE A 121 -16.41 -15.08 1.71
CA PHE A 121 -17.64 -15.74 2.10
C PHE A 121 -18.85 -14.86 1.82
N GLU A 122 -20.03 -15.46 1.83
CA GLU A 122 -21.31 -14.76 1.69
C GLU A 122 -22.16 -14.98 2.95
N LEU A 123 -22.77 -13.92 3.44
CA LEU A 123 -23.68 -13.94 4.56
C LEU A 123 -24.84 -12.99 4.30
N GLY A 124 -26.06 -13.51 4.26
CA GLY A 124 -27.28 -12.71 4.08
C GLY A 124 -27.34 -11.91 2.78
N GLY A 125 -26.76 -12.43 1.68
CA GLY A 125 -26.68 -11.76 0.39
C GLY A 125 -25.57 -10.69 0.31
N THR A 126 -24.75 -10.55 1.35
CA THR A 126 -23.56 -9.71 1.36
C THR A 126 -22.33 -10.55 1.12
N GLN A 127 -21.51 -10.18 0.15
CA GLN A 127 -20.22 -10.80 -0.13
C GLN A 127 -19.14 -10.11 0.71
N PHE A 128 -18.35 -10.90 1.43
CA PHE A 128 -17.23 -10.45 2.23
C PHE A 128 -15.91 -10.94 1.65
N TYR A 129 -14.92 -10.07 1.63
CA TYR A 129 -13.53 -10.37 1.40
C TYR A 129 -12.73 -9.86 2.60
N THR A 130 -12.02 -10.74 3.29
CA THR A 130 -11.19 -10.40 4.45
C THR A 130 -9.75 -10.80 4.20
N TRP A 131 -8.81 -10.06 4.79
CA TRP A 131 -7.39 -10.38 4.69
C TRP A 131 -6.64 -10.06 5.96
N ILE A 132 -5.54 -10.78 6.12
CA ILE A 132 -4.45 -10.46 7.04
C ILE A 132 -3.15 -10.74 6.29
N ASN A 133 -2.19 -9.84 6.39
CA ASN A 133 -0.89 -10.02 5.77
C ASN A 133 0.22 -9.53 6.69
N GLY A 134 1.44 -9.97 6.40
CA GLY A 134 2.60 -9.58 7.19
C GLY A 134 3.88 -9.64 6.39
N MET A 135 4.88 -8.89 6.86
CA MET A 135 6.23 -8.90 6.33
C MET A 135 7.27 -8.88 7.45
N GLN A 136 8.44 -9.41 7.12
CA GLN A 136 9.61 -9.34 7.98
C GLN A 136 10.90 -9.36 7.14
N GLN A 137 11.84 -8.51 7.50
CA GLN A 137 13.24 -8.55 7.06
C GLN A 137 14.16 -8.00 8.14
N SER A 138 15.48 -8.22 7.96
CA SER A 138 16.51 -7.61 8.77
C SER A 138 17.63 -7.10 7.90
N SER A 139 18.15 -5.93 8.21
CA SER A 139 19.36 -5.35 7.62
C SER A 139 20.42 -5.14 8.69
N ASP A 140 21.64 -5.58 8.42
CA ASP A 140 22.80 -5.36 9.26
C ASP A 140 23.76 -4.37 8.59
N ASN A 141 24.77 -3.89 9.30
CA ASN A 141 25.76 -2.95 8.79
C ASN A 141 27.17 -3.51 8.96
N THR A 142 28.04 -3.28 7.98
CA THR A 142 29.46 -3.68 8.09
C THR A 142 30.20 -2.90 9.18
N ASP A 143 29.69 -1.75 9.59
CA ASP A 143 30.17 -1.02 10.74
C ASP A 143 29.43 -1.52 12.00
N SER A 144 30.14 -2.25 12.85
CA SER A 144 29.57 -2.83 14.07
C SER A 144 29.13 -1.82 15.13
N SER A 145 29.36 -0.53 14.93
CA SER A 145 28.81 0.54 15.78
C SER A 145 27.41 0.98 15.37
N ILE A 146 26.96 0.60 14.17
CA ILE A 146 25.61 0.84 13.67
C ILE A 146 24.72 -0.35 14.06
N GLU A 147 23.57 -0.07 14.64
CA GLU A 147 22.63 -1.09 15.06
C GLU A 147 21.94 -1.73 13.86
N LYS A 148 21.58 -3.00 14.00
CA LYS A 148 20.79 -3.76 13.05
C LYS A 148 19.37 -3.19 13.00
N VAL A 149 18.78 -3.10 11.80
CA VAL A 149 17.38 -2.70 11.58
C VAL A 149 16.51 -3.93 11.33
N ASP A 150 15.58 -4.20 12.22
CA ASP A 150 14.56 -5.23 12.06
C ASP A 150 13.24 -4.59 11.57
N SER A 151 12.83 -4.92 10.34
CA SER A 151 11.60 -4.41 9.74
C SER A 151 10.51 -5.47 9.84
N LYS A 152 9.35 -5.08 10.36
CA LYS A 152 8.18 -5.97 10.46
C LYS A 152 6.87 -5.21 10.26
N GLY A 153 5.89 -5.86 9.68
CA GLY A 153 4.57 -5.28 9.44
C GLY A 153 3.45 -6.29 9.53
N LEU A 154 2.30 -5.83 9.99
CA LEU A 154 1.03 -6.55 10.03
C LEU A 154 -0.06 -5.67 9.41
N GLY A 155 -0.74 -6.17 8.38
CA GLY A 155 -1.90 -5.52 7.77
C GLY A 155 -3.13 -6.40 7.84
N TYR A 156 -4.31 -5.79 7.87
CA TYR A 156 -5.59 -6.50 7.94
C TYR A 156 -6.72 -5.66 7.36
N GLY A 157 -7.81 -6.31 6.95
CA GLY A 157 -8.98 -5.58 6.48
C GLY A 157 -10.15 -6.44 6.07
N VAL A 158 -11.23 -5.75 5.72
CA VAL A 158 -12.47 -6.33 5.24
C VAL A 158 -13.11 -5.43 4.18
N GLN A 159 -13.61 -6.05 3.12
CA GLN A 159 -14.52 -5.42 2.17
C GLN A 159 -15.85 -6.16 2.19
N ALA A 160 -16.96 -5.40 2.25
CA ALA A 160 -18.33 -5.92 2.16
C ALA A 160 -19.03 -5.34 0.93
N LYS A 161 -19.58 -6.20 0.06
CA LYS A 161 -20.34 -5.82 -1.13
C LYS A 161 -21.81 -6.23 -0.99
N MET A 162 -22.70 -5.24 -1.03
CA MET A 162 -24.15 -5.39 -0.90
C MET A 162 -24.84 -4.79 -2.13
N GLY A 163 -25.10 -5.61 -3.14
CA GLY A 163 -25.62 -5.12 -4.41
C GLY A 163 -24.71 -4.07 -5.05
N ASN A 164 -25.13 -2.82 -5.10
CA ASN A 164 -24.37 -1.71 -5.68
C ASN A 164 -23.45 -0.98 -4.68
N LEU A 165 -23.54 -1.30 -3.39
CA LEU A 165 -22.73 -0.70 -2.34
C LEU A 165 -21.50 -1.55 -2.04
N SER A 166 -20.33 -0.92 -1.96
CA SER A 166 -19.08 -1.49 -1.45
C SER A 166 -18.60 -0.68 -0.26
N LEU A 167 -18.19 -1.36 0.81
CA LEU A 167 -17.60 -0.75 2.00
C LEU A 167 -16.30 -1.48 2.30
N THR A 168 -15.22 -0.73 2.55
CA THR A 168 -13.90 -1.26 2.88
C THR A 168 -13.39 -0.60 4.16
N ALA A 169 -12.85 -1.41 5.07
CA ALA A 169 -12.12 -0.96 6.24
C ALA A 169 -10.85 -1.77 6.40
N SER A 170 -9.72 -1.11 6.58
CA SER A 170 -8.43 -1.78 6.79
C SER A 170 -7.53 -0.99 7.71
N GLY A 171 -6.46 -1.63 8.19
CA GLY A 171 -5.42 -1.02 8.97
C GLY A 171 -4.11 -1.77 8.84
N PHE A 172 -3.03 -1.12 9.29
CA PHE A 172 -1.71 -1.73 9.40
C PHE A 172 -0.99 -1.22 10.65
N GLN A 173 -0.01 -1.99 11.08
CA GLN A 173 0.99 -1.65 12.08
C GLN A 173 2.34 -2.11 11.56
N ALA A 174 3.35 -1.28 11.68
CA ALA A 174 4.68 -1.57 11.17
C ALA A 174 5.75 -0.93 12.06
N GLU A 175 6.95 -1.52 12.05
CA GLU A 175 8.15 -1.01 12.68
C GLU A 175 9.30 -1.17 11.68
N GLY A 176 10.15 -0.16 11.54
CA GLY A 176 11.27 -0.20 10.59
C GLY A 176 10.87 -0.25 9.12
N ILE A 177 9.68 0.25 8.76
CA ILE A 177 9.16 0.28 7.39
C ILE A 177 8.74 1.69 7.04
N ASN A 178 9.10 2.14 5.83
CA ASN A 178 8.59 3.40 5.31
C ASN A 178 7.05 3.30 5.12
N PRO A 179 6.26 4.19 5.73
CA PRO A 179 4.80 4.12 5.69
C PRO A 179 4.20 4.43 4.30
N PHE A 180 5.02 4.92 3.35
CA PHE A 180 4.60 5.20 1.98
C PHE A 180 4.89 4.05 1.03
N PHE A 181 6.07 3.40 1.17
CA PHE A 181 6.54 2.37 0.23
C PHE A 181 7.22 1.22 0.95
N THR A 182 6.80 -0.01 0.67
CA THR A 182 7.41 -1.21 1.26
C THR A 182 8.83 -1.50 0.77
N ASN A 183 9.31 -0.82 -0.28
CA ASN A 183 10.68 -0.92 -0.77
C ASN A 183 11.58 0.20 -0.25
N ASN A 184 11.10 1.00 0.69
CA ASN A 184 11.82 2.11 1.29
C ASN A 184 12.39 3.13 0.27
N ALA A 185 11.74 3.23 -0.90
CA ALA A 185 12.19 4.14 -1.96
C ALA A 185 12.26 5.58 -1.44
N GLY A 186 13.42 6.20 -1.63
CA GLY A 186 13.67 7.58 -1.22
C GLY A 186 14.24 7.75 0.19
N GLU A 187 14.24 6.69 1.02
CA GLU A 187 14.82 6.73 2.36
C GLU A 187 16.03 5.82 2.45
N ALA A 188 17.20 6.40 2.64
CA ALA A 188 18.43 5.67 2.95
C ALA A 188 18.49 5.26 4.43
N LEU A 189 17.79 6.00 5.30
CA LEU A 189 17.79 5.81 6.75
C LEU A 189 16.41 5.38 7.20
N LEU A 190 16.28 4.14 7.66
CA LEU A 190 15.11 3.67 8.37
C LEU A 190 15.53 3.29 9.79
N ARG A 191 14.77 3.78 10.73
CA ARG A 191 14.92 3.44 12.14
C ARG A 191 13.88 2.42 12.55
N GLU A 192 14.12 1.69 13.61
CA GLU A 192 13.11 0.84 14.25
C GLU A 192 12.07 1.69 14.99
N VAL A 193 11.35 2.54 14.24
CA VAL A 193 10.28 3.35 14.78
C VAL A 193 8.93 2.86 14.25
N ASP A 194 7.90 3.10 15.04
CA ASP A 194 6.55 2.64 14.74
C ASP A 194 5.87 3.48 13.66
N SER A 195 5.07 2.81 12.85
CA SER A 195 4.04 3.44 12.03
C SER A 195 2.75 2.62 12.09
N ASP A 196 1.61 3.30 12.07
CA ASP A 196 0.31 2.67 11.96
C ASP A 196 -0.64 3.49 11.10
N GLY A 197 -1.67 2.85 10.58
CA GLY A 197 -2.66 3.56 9.80
C GLY A 197 -3.93 2.77 9.57
N TYR A 198 -4.94 3.48 9.07
CA TYR A 198 -6.21 2.87 8.69
C TYR A 198 -6.83 3.58 7.50
N LEU A 199 -7.61 2.82 6.72
CA LEU A 199 -8.34 3.27 5.55
C LEU A 199 -9.81 2.87 5.67
N LEU A 200 -10.70 3.83 5.47
CA LEU A 200 -12.15 3.63 5.40
C LEU A 200 -12.64 4.14 4.06
N GLN A 201 -13.31 3.28 3.30
CA GLN A 201 -13.84 3.65 1.99
C GLN A 201 -15.25 3.12 1.80
N GLY A 202 -16.02 3.82 0.98
CA GLY A 202 -17.32 3.38 0.54
C GLY A 202 -17.59 3.83 -0.89
N SER A 203 -18.19 2.97 -1.71
CA SER A 203 -18.63 3.35 -3.04
C SER A 203 -20.02 2.83 -3.37
N TYR A 204 -20.74 3.58 -4.21
CA TYR A 204 -22.05 3.21 -4.69
C TYR A 204 -22.16 3.37 -6.20
N ARG A 205 -22.66 2.32 -6.88
CA ARG A 205 -22.87 2.30 -8.34
C ARG A 205 -24.31 2.58 -8.68
N PHE A 206 -24.55 3.46 -9.66
CA PHE A 206 -25.87 3.75 -10.21
C PHE A 206 -25.77 4.04 -11.71
N GLY A 207 -26.39 3.17 -12.52
CA GLY A 207 -26.25 3.21 -13.96
C GLY A 207 -24.77 3.11 -14.39
N LYS A 208 -24.31 4.10 -15.13
CA LYS A 208 -22.91 4.21 -15.59
C LYS A 208 -22.00 4.95 -14.61
N ASN A 209 -22.52 5.34 -13.45
CA ASN A 209 -21.77 6.14 -12.48
C ASN A 209 -21.37 5.29 -11.27
N ARG A 210 -20.25 5.66 -10.66
CA ARG A 210 -19.81 5.22 -9.33
C ARG A 210 -19.33 6.43 -8.56
N VAL A 211 -19.89 6.67 -7.38
CA VAL A 211 -19.36 7.64 -6.41
C VAL A 211 -18.58 6.85 -5.36
N ALA A 212 -17.40 7.33 -5.00
CA ALA A 212 -16.57 6.77 -3.94
C ALA A 212 -16.21 7.86 -2.93
N LEU A 213 -16.21 7.48 -1.65
CA LEU A 213 -15.74 8.28 -0.52
C LEU A 213 -14.58 7.54 0.12
N SER A 214 -13.58 8.29 0.57
CA SER A 214 -12.40 7.73 1.21
C SER A 214 -11.91 8.61 2.35
N TYR A 215 -11.42 7.94 3.39
CA TYR A 215 -10.71 8.53 4.50
C TYR A 215 -9.55 7.61 4.89
N GLY A 216 -8.33 8.12 4.83
CA GLY A 216 -7.12 7.43 5.23
C GLY A 216 -6.33 8.24 6.24
N LYS A 217 -5.71 7.56 7.20
CA LYS A 217 -4.78 8.16 8.15
C LYS A 217 -3.59 7.25 8.39
N THR A 218 -2.39 7.84 8.42
CA THR A 218 -1.14 7.18 8.81
C THR A 218 -0.46 8.02 9.88
N LYS A 219 0.00 7.37 10.94
CA LYS A 219 0.92 7.92 11.93
C LYS A 219 2.30 7.32 11.72
N ASP A 220 3.31 8.14 11.77
CA ASP A 220 4.69 7.74 11.53
C ASP A 220 5.61 8.41 12.57
N ASP A 221 6.40 7.61 13.24
CA ASP A 221 7.36 8.10 14.23
C ASP A 221 8.71 8.50 13.61
N GLY A 222 8.74 8.65 12.27
CA GLY A 222 9.81 9.33 11.56
C GLY A 222 10.49 8.54 10.44
N ASN A 223 9.91 7.49 9.91
CA ASN A 223 10.43 6.75 8.74
C ASN A 223 9.96 7.30 7.39
N GLY A 224 8.92 8.14 7.36
CA GLY A 224 8.42 8.75 6.13
C GLY A 224 9.19 9.99 5.70
N LEU A 225 9.23 11.01 6.56
CA LEU A 225 9.92 12.27 6.31
C LEU A 225 11.10 12.53 7.26
N GLY A 226 11.61 11.49 7.92
CA GLY A 226 12.69 11.61 8.89
C GLY A 226 12.31 12.26 10.23
N SER A 227 11.05 12.67 10.40
CA SER A 227 10.48 13.28 11.60
C SER A 227 9.06 12.76 11.84
N ALA A 228 8.67 12.68 13.12
CA ALA A 228 7.35 12.19 13.47
C ALA A 228 6.23 13.08 12.90
N ALA A 229 5.29 12.48 12.20
CA ALA A 229 4.18 13.16 11.55
C ALA A 229 2.93 12.29 11.43
N ASP A 230 1.77 12.94 11.35
CA ASP A 230 0.49 12.35 10.99
C ASP A 230 0.14 12.77 9.55
N TYR A 231 -0.29 11.80 8.75
CA TYR A 231 -0.74 12.02 7.36
C TYR A 231 -2.21 11.67 7.27
N GLU A 232 -3.02 12.55 6.69
CA GLU A 232 -4.46 12.35 6.56
C GLU A 232 -4.94 12.69 5.16
N THR A 233 -5.82 11.84 4.59
CA THR A 233 -6.44 12.07 3.29
C THR A 233 -7.95 11.91 3.39
N ARG A 234 -8.70 12.84 2.82
CA ARG A 234 -10.15 12.78 2.61
C ARG A 234 -10.43 12.98 1.14
N GLY A 235 -11.16 12.05 0.54
CA GLY A 235 -11.45 12.08 -0.90
C GLY A 235 -12.90 11.77 -1.23
N ILE A 236 -13.39 12.39 -2.29
CA ILE A 236 -14.62 12.02 -2.99
C ILE A 236 -14.35 11.98 -4.49
N ALA A 237 -14.73 10.89 -5.15
CA ALA A 237 -14.57 10.74 -6.58
C ALA A 237 -15.86 10.31 -7.25
N LEU A 238 -16.11 10.85 -8.45
CA LEU A 238 -17.15 10.42 -9.38
C LEU A 238 -16.48 9.80 -10.60
N PHE A 239 -16.83 8.56 -10.88
CA PHE A 239 -16.43 7.83 -12.07
C PHE A 239 -17.63 7.66 -12.98
N HIS A 240 -17.50 8.03 -14.28
CA HIS A 240 -18.54 7.88 -15.29
C HIS A 240 -18.03 7.05 -16.46
N SER A 241 -18.53 5.81 -16.61
CA SER A 241 -18.15 4.92 -17.71
C SER A 241 -18.86 5.34 -19.00
N ILE A 242 -18.10 5.83 -19.97
CA ILE A 242 -18.59 6.10 -21.33
C ILE A 242 -18.88 4.77 -22.03
N ASN A 243 -17.91 3.86 -21.97
CA ASN A 243 -17.96 2.48 -22.45
C ASN A 243 -17.04 1.60 -21.60
N ASP A 244 -16.81 0.35 -22.00
CA ASP A 244 -16.00 -0.63 -21.24
C ASP A 244 -14.52 -0.24 -21.15
N ASN A 245 -14.05 0.62 -22.03
CA ASN A 245 -12.64 1.02 -22.11
C ASN A 245 -12.37 2.44 -21.59
N LEU A 246 -13.37 3.32 -21.54
CA LEU A 246 -13.19 4.73 -21.19
C LEU A 246 -14.07 5.12 -20.01
N THR A 247 -13.44 5.58 -18.94
CA THR A 247 -14.10 6.13 -17.75
C THR A 247 -13.60 7.55 -17.50
N LEU A 248 -14.52 8.50 -17.35
CA LEU A 248 -14.21 9.86 -16.89
C LEU A 248 -14.17 9.89 -15.38
N VAL A 249 -13.26 10.68 -14.83
CA VAL A 249 -13.05 10.84 -13.39
C VAL A 249 -13.10 12.31 -13.02
N ALA A 250 -13.84 12.63 -11.95
CA ALA A 250 -13.77 13.91 -11.26
C ALA A 250 -13.56 13.64 -9.77
N GLU A 251 -12.57 14.30 -9.16
CA GLU A 251 -12.16 14.03 -7.78
C GLU A 251 -11.92 15.33 -7.02
N LEU A 252 -12.38 15.37 -5.77
CA LEU A 252 -12.00 16.35 -4.75
C LEU A 252 -11.23 15.61 -3.67
N ASN A 253 -10.04 16.07 -3.36
CA ASN A 253 -9.17 15.47 -2.37
C ASN A 253 -8.62 16.56 -1.44
N GLN A 254 -8.52 16.25 -0.15
CA GLN A 254 -7.81 17.04 0.85
C GLN A 254 -6.75 16.14 1.48
N PHE A 255 -5.51 16.61 1.47
CA PHE A 255 -4.38 15.97 2.10
C PHE A 255 -3.80 16.89 3.16
N GLU A 256 -3.47 16.35 4.32
CA GLU A 256 -2.89 17.08 5.45
C GLU A 256 -1.68 16.32 5.97
N ILE A 257 -0.61 17.06 6.29
CA ILE A 257 0.52 16.60 7.09
C ILE A 257 0.52 17.43 8.37
N GLU A 258 0.61 16.78 9.51
CA GLU A 258 0.78 17.42 10.82
C GLU A 258 2.08 16.89 11.45
N GLY A 259 3.12 17.74 11.48
CA GLY A 259 4.40 17.43 12.12
C GLY A 259 4.25 17.45 13.64
N ARG A 260 4.44 16.29 14.31
CA ARG A 260 4.31 16.20 15.77
C ARG A 260 5.46 16.87 16.51
N ASP A 261 6.67 16.76 15.98
CA ASP A 261 7.87 17.33 16.58
C ASP A 261 8.45 18.51 15.78
N THR A 262 7.99 18.69 14.57
CA THR A 262 8.51 19.69 13.62
C THR A 262 7.36 20.39 12.89
N PRO A 263 6.76 21.44 13.48
CA PRO A 263 5.62 22.15 12.88
C PRO A 263 5.89 22.75 11.49
N THR A 264 7.15 22.86 11.07
CA THR A 264 7.51 23.30 9.72
C THR A 264 7.16 22.28 8.63
N LEU A 265 6.74 21.06 9.01
CA LEU A 265 6.23 20.04 8.11
C LEU A 265 4.71 20.15 7.88
N ASP A 266 4.02 21.05 8.60
CA ASP A 266 2.57 21.20 8.45
C ASP A 266 2.22 21.62 7.02
N GLU A 267 1.39 20.82 6.38
CA GLU A 267 0.91 21.05 5.01
C GLU A 267 -0.60 20.76 4.94
N GLU A 268 -1.33 21.56 4.23
CA GLU A 268 -2.71 21.29 3.83
C GLU A 268 -2.87 21.56 2.34
N THR A 269 -3.19 20.53 1.56
CA THR A 269 -3.44 20.63 0.13
C THR A 269 -4.86 20.21 -0.21
N ARG A 270 -5.59 21.06 -0.96
CA ARG A 270 -6.92 20.75 -1.50
C ARG A 270 -6.86 20.75 -3.01
N THR A 271 -7.28 19.63 -3.60
CA THR A 271 -7.17 19.41 -5.04
C THR A 271 -8.55 19.11 -5.64
N PHE A 272 -8.86 19.77 -6.74
CA PHE A 272 -9.90 19.35 -7.67
C PHE A 272 -9.25 18.87 -8.95
N ALA A 273 -9.51 17.63 -9.33
CA ALA A 273 -8.94 17.02 -10.51
C ALA A 273 -10.03 16.44 -11.41
N VAL A 274 -9.81 16.51 -12.72
CA VAL A 274 -10.63 15.87 -13.74
C VAL A 274 -9.75 15.16 -14.75
N GLY A 275 -10.18 13.97 -15.21
CA GLY A 275 -9.40 13.20 -16.16
C GLY A 275 -10.18 12.03 -16.72
N ALA A 276 -9.44 11.13 -17.35
CA ALA A 276 -9.98 9.93 -17.96
C ALA A 276 -9.03 8.74 -17.76
N ALA A 277 -9.62 7.58 -17.44
CA ALA A 277 -8.92 6.30 -17.43
C ALA A 277 -9.29 5.51 -18.69
N LEU A 278 -8.28 5.06 -19.44
CA LEU A 278 -8.42 4.24 -20.64
C LEU A 278 -7.83 2.86 -20.37
N SER A 279 -8.64 1.83 -20.61
CA SER A 279 -8.23 0.42 -20.51
C SER A 279 -8.23 -0.20 -21.91
N PHE A 280 -7.22 -1.01 -22.26
CA PHE A 280 -7.07 -1.67 -23.56
C PHE A 280 -6.43 -3.05 -23.43
#